data_49e73efe43d57ddaec54228a907336b8
#
_entry.id   49e73efe43d57ddaec54228a907336b8
#
_cell.length_a   1.000
_cell.length_b   1.000
_cell.length_c   1.000
_cell.angle_alpha   90.00
_cell.angle_beta   90.00
_cell.angle_gamma   90.00
#
_symmetry.space_group_name_H-M   'P 1'
#
loop_
_entity.id
_entity.type
_entity.pdbx_description
1 polymer ?
#
loop_
_entity_poly.entity_id
_entity_poly.type
_entity_poly.pdbx_seq_one_letter_code
_entity_poly.pdbx_strand_id
1 'polypeptide(L)'
;MSGPVRAVCFDLLSALLDSWTLWDDVAESLGPLGSRALGRPWRRRYLERTAATGTYAPYLEIVSAAASDVGLPREAARLLDERWDTLEPWPDVLPGLSALELPRAVVTNCSEDLGRRAVDRVGAAFDVVVTAERAGAYKPDGAPYQLAARELGIPPEDIAYLAGSAFDAAGAERHGLRVTWVNRLADPRPIGFHGPILDSLRTWWPAFG
;
A
#
# COMPACT_ATOMS: atom_id res chain seq x y z
N MET A 1 27.32 0.70 11.06
CA MET A 1 26.37 1.78 11.41
C MET A 1 25.65 2.17 10.14
N SER A 2 24.32 2.09 10.10
CA SER A 2 23.57 2.54 8.93
C SER A 2 23.73 4.06 8.79
N GLY A 3 23.96 4.55 7.55
CA GLY A 3 24.01 5.97 7.24
C GLY A 3 22.69 6.72 7.54
N PRO A 4 22.61 8.03 7.32
CA PRO A 4 21.36 8.78 7.49
C PRO A 4 20.30 8.31 6.48
N VAL A 5 19.00 8.44 6.84
CA VAL A 5 17.91 8.30 5.88
C VAL A 5 17.97 9.47 4.88
N ARG A 6 17.86 9.16 3.59
CA ARG A 6 17.99 10.14 2.50
C ARG A 6 16.71 10.30 1.67
N ALA A 7 15.78 9.35 1.77
CA ALA A 7 14.45 9.42 1.16
C ALA A 7 13.45 8.59 1.95
N VAL A 8 12.18 8.85 1.71
CA VAL A 8 11.07 8.10 2.30
C VAL A 8 10.16 7.55 1.20
N CYS A 9 9.89 6.25 1.26
CA CYS A 9 8.91 5.57 0.42
C CYS A 9 7.71 5.14 1.26
N PHE A 10 6.52 5.18 0.65
CA PHE A 10 5.25 4.85 1.31
C PHE A 10 4.48 3.79 0.52
N ASP A 11 3.89 2.83 1.23
CA ASP A 11 2.69 2.17 0.68
C ASP A 11 1.55 3.18 0.59
N LEU A 12 0.74 3.05 -0.45
CA LEU A 12 -0.32 4.02 -0.74
C LEU A 12 -1.64 3.66 -0.03
N LEU A 13 -2.15 2.46 -0.34
CA LEU A 13 -3.55 2.12 -0.07
C LEU A 13 -3.86 1.77 1.40
N SER A 14 -2.87 1.54 2.22
CA SER A 14 -3.08 1.20 3.63
C SER A 14 -2.32 2.13 4.55
N ALA A 15 -1.12 2.57 4.17
CA ALA A 15 -0.34 3.49 4.99
C ALA A 15 -0.86 4.93 4.89
N LEU A 16 -1.16 5.41 3.67
CA LEU A 16 -1.58 6.78 3.41
C LEU A 16 -3.10 6.94 3.27
N LEU A 17 -3.78 6.02 2.59
CA LEU A 17 -5.22 6.10 2.31
C LEU A 17 -6.01 5.03 3.07
N ASP A 18 -7.22 5.39 3.53
CA ASP A 18 -8.17 4.43 4.11
C ASP A 18 -8.91 3.64 3.03
N SER A 19 -8.19 2.73 2.42
CA SER A 19 -8.80 1.83 1.45
C SER A 19 -9.59 0.69 2.10
N TRP A 20 -9.44 0.43 3.39
CA TRP A 20 -10.21 -0.59 4.08
C TRP A 20 -11.69 -0.24 4.13
N THR A 21 -12.02 1.01 4.46
CA THR A 21 -13.39 1.52 4.46
C THR A 21 -14.00 1.46 3.05
N LEU A 22 -13.25 1.82 2.00
CA LEU A 22 -13.75 1.72 0.63
C LEU A 22 -14.16 0.28 0.26
N TRP A 23 -13.33 -0.72 0.58
CA TRP A 23 -13.65 -2.11 0.28
C TRP A 23 -14.86 -2.61 1.09
N ASP A 24 -14.98 -2.20 2.34
CA ASP A 24 -16.14 -2.51 3.20
C ASP A 24 -17.43 -1.90 2.62
N ASP A 25 -17.40 -0.64 2.20
CA ASP A 25 -18.57 0.09 1.65
C ASP A 25 -19.00 -0.44 0.27
N VAL A 26 -18.04 -0.83 -0.58
CA VAL A 26 -18.34 -1.50 -1.85
C VAL A 26 -19.01 -2.84 -1.59
N ALA A 27 -18.46 -3.65 -0.69
CA ALA A 27 -19.06 -4.95 -0.35
C ALA A 27 -20.49 -4.81 0.19
N GLU A 28 -20.76 -3.80 1.03
CA GLU A 28 -22.08 -3.50 1.57
C GLU A 28 -23.06 -3.08 0.47
N SER A 29 -22.62 -2.31 -0.52
CA SER A 29 -23.48 -1.80 -1.60
C SER A 29 -23.98 -2.85 -2.60
N LEU A 30 -23.48 -4.08 -2.54
CA LEU A 30 -23.93 -5.18 -3.40
C LEU A 30 -25.29 -5.79 -2.98
N GLY A 31 -25.95 -5.21 -1.99
CA GLY A 31 -27.28 -5.60 -1.52
C GLY A 31 -27.32 -7.05 -1.00
N PRO A 32 -28.29 -7.88 -1.44
CA PRO A 32 -28.41 -9.26 -0.95
C PRO A 32 -27.21 -10.16 -1.24
N LEU A 33 -26.34 -9.78 -2.20
CA LEU A 33 -25.14 -10.53 -2.59
C LEU A 33 -23.89 -10.06 -1.84
N GLY A 34 -23.99 -9.04 -0.98
CA GLY A 34 -22.87 -8.45 -0.28
C GLY A 34 -23.15 -8.17 1.18
N SER A 35 -22.09 -7.86 1.90
CA SER A 35 -22.15 -7.44 3.30
C SER A 35 -20.87 -6.70 3.61
N ARG A 36 -20.95 -5.64 4.41
CA ARG A 36 -19.76 -4.91 4.93
C ARG A 36 -18.71 -5.86 5.53
N ALA A 37 -19.17 -6.93 6.19
CA ALA A 37 -18.30 -7.93 6.78
C ALA A 37 -17.44 -8.70 5.76
N LEU A 38 -17.75 -8.68 4.46
CA LEU A 38 -16.98 -9.32 3.40
C LEU A 38 -15.89 -8.43 2.81
N GLY A 39 -15.90 -7.11 3.04
CA GLY A 39 -14.93 -6.17 2.47
C GLY A 39 -13.50 -6.47 2.90
N ARG A 40 -13.26 -6.63 4.20
CA ARG A 40 -11.91 -6.98 4.73
C ARG A 40 -11.43 -8.37 4.31
N PRO A 41 -12.22 -9.46 4.39
CA PRO A 41 -11.86 -10.74 3.80
C PRO A 41 -11.51 -10.65 2.31
N TRP A 42 -12.31 -9.92 1.51
CA TRP A 42 -12.06 -9.69 0.10
C TRP A 42 -10.71 -9.02 -0.13
N ARG A 43 -10.43 -7.91 0.57
CA ARG A 43 -9.15 -7.21 0.45
C ARG A 43 -7.95 -8.07 0.90
N ARG A 44 -8.09 -8.83 1.98
CA ARG A 44 -7.04 -9.77 2.41
C ARG A 44 -6.77 -10.83 1.35
N ARG A 45 -7.82 -11.37 0.76
CA ARG A 45 -7.69 -12.35 -0.33
C ARG A 45 -7.01 -11.76 -1.57
N TYR A 46 -7.31 -10.50 -1.90
CA TYR A 46 -6.58 -9.76 -2.94
C TYR A 46 -5.08 -9.66 -2.61
N LEU A 47 -4.69 -9.30 -1.39
CA LEU A 47 -3.28 -9.22 -0.98
C LEU A 47 -2.57 -10.58 -1.06
N GLU A 48 -3.23 -11.66 -0.67
CA GLU A 48 -2.70 -13.03 -0.81
C GLU A 48 -2.47 -13.39 -2.29
N ARG A 49 -3.43 -13.07 -3.16
CA ARG A 49 -3.32 -13.32 -4.60
C ARG A 49 -2.18 -12.54 -5.24
N THR A 50 -2.04 -11.25 -4.94
CA THR A 50 -0.93 -10.45 -5.47
C THR A 50 0.43 -10.98 -5.01
N ALA A 51 0.54 -11.40 -3.75
CA ALA A 51 1.77 -12.00 -3.22
C ALA A 51 2.14 -13.35 -3.89
N ALA A 52 1.14 -14.09 -4.39
CA ALA A 52 1.34 -15.39 -5.05
C ALA A 52 1.55 -15.29 -6.57
N THR A 53 1.23 -14.15 -7.20
CA THR A 53 1.21 -14.00 -8.65
C THR A 53 2.61 -13.92 -9.27
N GLY A 54 3.60 -13.38 -8.55
CA GLY A 54 4.98 -13.20 -9.01
C GLY A 54 5.11 -12.01 -9.97
N THR A 55 4.73 -12.18 -11.25
CA THR A 55 4.71 -11.11 -12.26
C THR A 55 3.40 -10.33 -12.23
N TYR A 56 3.38 -9.12 -12.81
CA TYR A 56 2.16 -8.33 -12.90
C TYR A 56 1.10 -9.02 -13.75
N ALA A 57 -0.12 -9.03 -13.25
CA ALA A 57 -1.35 -9.37 -13.97
C ALA A 57 -2.34 -8.20 -13.78
N PRO A 58 -3.35 -8.00 -14.67
CA PRO A 58 -4.26 -6.87 -14.55
C PRO A 58 -4.92 -6.78 -13.18
N TYR A 59 -4.81 -5.62 -12.55
CA TYR A 59 -5.24 -5.37 -11.16
C TYR A 59 -6.69 -5.80 -10.91
N LEU A 60 -7.62 -5.35 -11.75
CA LEU A 60 -9.06 -5.62 -11.59
C LEU A 60 -9.41 -7.12 -11.79
N GLU A 61 -8.60 -7.87 -12.55
CA GLU A 61 -8.79 -9.31 -12.67
C GLU A 61 -8.49 -10.04 -11.36
N ILE A 62 -7.39 -9.63 -10.68
CA ILE A 62 -7.04 -10.17 -9.36
C ILE A 62 -8.09 -9.79 -8.32
N VAL A 63 -8.53 -8.54 -8.32
CA VAL A 63 -9.59 -8.04 -7.43
C VAL A 63 -10.90 -8.80 -7.65
N SER A 64 -11.29 -9.03 -8.91
CA SER A 64 -12.48 -9.81 -9.28
C SER A 64 -12.39 -11.28 -8.86
N ALA A 65 -11.23 -11.90 -9.06
CA ALA A 65 -11.00 -13.27 -8.61
C ALA A 65 -11.05 -13.38 -7.07
N ALA A 66 -10.47 -12.41 -6.36
CA ALA A 66 -10.54 -12.34 -4.90
C ALA A 66 -11.98 -12.14 -4.39
N ALA A 67 -12.81 -11.37 -5.09
CA ALA A 67 -14.24 -11.23 -4.78
C ALA A 67 -14.96 -12.57 -4.82
N SER A 68 -14.74 -13.34 -5.91
CA SER A 68 -15.34 -14.67 -6.06
C SER A 68 -14.91 -15.65 -4.97
N ASP A 69 -13.67 -15.57 -4.50
CA ASP A 69 -13.15 -16.45 -3.42
C ASP A 69 -13.87 -16.24 -2.08
N VAL A 70 -14.43 -15.06 -1.85
CA VAL A 70 -15.16 -14.73 -0.60
C VAL A 70 -16.68 -14.71 -0.80
N GLY A 71 -17.17 -15.17 -1.96
CA GLY A 71 -18.60 -15.25 -2.25
C GLY A 71 -19.22 -13.94 -2.75
N LEU A 72 -18.43 -12.91 -3.05
CA LEU A 72 -18.91 -11.69 -3.71
C LEU A 72 -19.00 -11.90 -5.22
N PRO A 73 -19.96 -11.23 -5.91
CA PRO A 73 -20.03 -11.27 -7.36
C PRO A 73 -18.82 -10.55 -7.99
N ARG A 74 -18.45 -10.95 -9.21
CA ARG A 74 -17.27 -10.40 -9.91
C ARG A 74 -17.41 -8.90 -10.23
N GLU A 75 -18.62 -8.42 -10.32
CA GLU A 75 -19.00 -7.00 -10.48
C GLU A 75 -18.49 -6.11 -9.35
N ALA A 76 -18.17 -6.68 -8.18
CA ALA A 76 -17.56 -5.97 -7.06
C ALA A 76 -16.29 -5.22 -7.47
N ALA A 77 -15.46 -5.80 -8.36
CA ALA A 77 -14.25 -5.16 -8.87
C ALA A 77 -14.54 -3.90 -9.68
N ARG A 78 -15.60 -3.91 -10.53
CA ARG A 78 -16.02 -2.73 -11.29
C ARG A 78 -16.56 -1.63 -10.36
N LEU A 79 -17.35 -2.00 -9.36
CA LEU A 79 -17.86 -1.03 -8.37
C LEU A 79 -16.74 -0.44 -7.52
N LEU A 80 -15.70 -1.20 -7.22
CA LEU A 80 -14.50 -0.70 -6.54
C LEU A 80 -13.79 0.36 -7.38
N ASP A 81 -13.61 0.12 -8.68
CA ASP A 81 -13.02 1.09 -9.62
C ASP A 81 -13.88 2.36 -9.73
N GLU A 82 -15.20 2.22 -9.89
CA GLU A 82 -16.13 3.35 -9.96
C GLU A 82 -16.11 4.25 -8.72
N ARG A 83 -15.81 3.68 -7.56
CA ARG A 83 -15.72 4.41 -6.28
C ARG A 83 -14.29 4.75 -5.88
N TRP A 84 -13.29 4.47 -6.74
CA TRP A 84 -11.89 4.65 -6.38
C TRP A 84 -11.56 6.08 -5.96
N ASP A 85 -12.19 7.07 -6.58
CA ASP A 85 -11.97 8.48 -6.29
C ASP A 85 -12.62 8.96 -4.97
N THR A 86 -13.30 8.07 -4.24
CA THR A 86 -13.77 8.33 -2.88
C THR A 86 -12.75 7.95 -1.79
N LEU A 87 -11.57 7.45 -2.18
CA LEU A 87 -10.48 7.21 -1.24
C LEU A 87 -10.12 8.51 -0.49
N GLU A 88 -9.89 8.40 0.82
CA GLU A 88 -9.49 9.52 1.65
C GLU A 88 -8.19 9.20 2.40
N PRO A 89 -7.32 10.20 2.61
CA PRO A 89 -6.14 10.02 3.44
C PRO A 89 -6.52 9.85 4.90
N TRP A 90 -5.73 9.06 5.62
CA TRP A 90 -5.84 9.03 7.08
C TRP A 90 -5.60 10.43 7.66
N PRO A 91 -6.26 10.81 8.78
CA PRO A 91 -6.19 12.17 9.32
C PRO A 91 -4.79 12.65 9.72
N ASP A 92 -3.86 11.73 9.91
CA ASP A 92 -2.47 12.00 10.30
C ASP A 92 -1.49 12.08 9.10
N VAL A 93 -1.96 11.83 7.88
CA VAL A 93 -1.10 11.75 6.68
C VAL A 93 -0.58 13.13 6.28
N LEU A 94 -1.46 14.09 6.04
CA LEU A 94 -1.04 15.42 5.59
C LEU A 94 -0.14 16.13 6.60
N PRO A 95 -0.44 16.12 7.92
CA PRO A 95 0.49 16.66 8.92
C PRO A 95 1.86 15.99 8.90
N GLY A 96 1.92 14.65 8.75
CA GLY A 96 3.18 13.92 8.66
C GLY A 96 3.98 14.24 7.40
N LEU A 97 3.32 14.26 6.25
CA LEU A 97 3.96 14.60 4.97
C LEU A 97 4.43 16.05 4.91
N SER A 98 3.71 16.98 5.55
CA SER A 98 4.10 18.40 5.59
C SER A 98 5.36 18.65 6.41
N ALA A 99 5.68 17.79 7.37
CA ALA A 99 6.89 17.85 8.16
C ALA A 99 8.11 17.22 7.48
N LEU A 100 7.90 16.56 6.33
CA LEU A 100 8.92 15.78 5.63
C LEU A 100 9.63 16.62 4.57
N GLU A 101 10.92 16.91 4.77
CA GLU A 101 11.76 17.66 3.82
C GLU A 101 12.55 16.76 2.85
N LEU A 102 12.59 15.43 3.11
CA LEU A 102 13.29 14.49 2.25
C LEU A 102 12.50 14.16 0.98
N PRO A 103 13.18 13.75 -0.10
CA PRO A 103 12.52 13.15 -1.27
C PRO A 103 11.58 12.02 -0.86
N ARG A 104 10.40 11.97 -1.50
CA ARG A 104 9.36 11.01 -1.15
C ARG A 104 8.80 10.28 -2.36
N ALA A 105 8.59 8.99 -2.19
CA ALA A 105 8.04 8.14 -3.22
C ALA A 105 6.84 7.33 -2.72
N VAL A 106 5.99 6.92 -3.65
CA VAL A 106 4.94 5.92 -3.45
C VAL A 106 5.33 4.63 -4.14
N VAL A 107 5.13 3.50 -3.46
CA VAL A 107 5.26 2.14 -4.03
C VAL A 107 3.98 1.37 -3.76
N THR A 108 3.18 1.13 -4.80
CA THR A 108 1.82 0.59 -4.65
C THR A 108 1.54 -0.62 -5.53
N ASN A 109 0.69 -1.53 -5.02
CA ASN A 109 0.18 -2.69 -5.77
C ASN A 109 -1.03 -2.33 -6.66
N CYS A 110 -1.01 -1.19 -7.32
CA CYS A 110 -2.06 -0.75 -8.25
C CYS A 110 -1.65 -0.93 -9.72
N SER A 111 -2.64 -0.87 -10.62
CA SER A 111 -2.40 -0.51 -12.01
C SER A 111 -1.91 0.95 -12.09
N GLU A 112 -1.40 1.35 -13.26
CA GLU A 112 -0.88 2.70 -13.45
C GLU A 112 -2.00 3.75 -13.29
N ASP A 113 -3.18 3.51 -13.88
CA ASP A 113 -4.34 4.39 -13.76
C ASP A 113 -4.82 4.53 -12.31
N LEU A 114 -5.13 3.41 -11.65
CA LEU A 114 -5.62 3.42 -10.28
C LEU A 114 -4.59 3.96 -9.29
N GLY A 115 -3.30 3.70 -9.53
CA GLY A 115 -2.22 4.24 -8.72
C GLY A 115 -2.15 5.76 -8.79
N ARG A 116 -2.24 6.35 -9.99
CA ARG A 116 -2.25 7.81 -10.19
C ARG A 116 -3.47 8.45 -9.55
N ARG A 117 -4.67 7.94 -9.82
CA ARG A 117 -5.92 8.42 -9.19
C ARG A 117 -5.84 8.39 -7.66
N ALA A 118 -5.31 7.31 -7.09
CA ALA A 118 -5.13 7.22 -5.64
C ALA A 118 -4.08 8.21 -5.10
N VAL A 119 -2.97 8.45 -5.81
CA VAL A 119 -1.97 9.46 -5.42
C VAL A 119 -2.58 10.85 -5.36
N ASP A 120 -3.41 11.21 -6.34
CA ASP A 120 -4.12 12.51 -6.37
C ASP A 120 -5.01 12.69 -5.13
N ARG A 121 -5.57 11.59 -4.59
CA ARG A 121 -6.39 11.62 -3.36
C ARG A 121 -5.60 11.88 -2.08
N VAL A 122 -4.29 11.64 -2.08
CA VAL A 122 -3.45 11.94 -0.88
C VAL A 122 -3.38 13.44 -0.61
N GLY A 123 -3.46 14.28 -1.64
CA GLY A 123 -3.37 15.74 -1.51
C GLY A 123 -1.94 16.25 -1.22
N ALA A 124 -0.92 15.47 -1.56
CA ALA A 124 0.50 15.84 -1.44
C ALA A 124 1.27 15.38 -2.67
N ALA A 125 2.34 16.09 -3.05
CA ALA A 125 3.20 15.71 -4.16
C ALA A 125 4.18 14.61 -3.76
N PHE A 126 4.56 13.76 -4.72
CA PHE A 126 5.61 12.75 -4.60
C PHE A 126 6.59 12.89 -5.77
N ASP A 127 7.88 12.72 -5.50
CA ASP A 127 8.93 12.81 -6.53
C ASP A 127 8.92 11.59 -7.45
N VAL A 128 8.55 10.42 -6.90
CA VAL A 128 8.49 9.15 -7.62
C VAL A 128 7.19 8.40 -7.27
N VAL A 129 6.53 7.84 -8.27
CA VAL A 129 5.37 6.95 -8.11
C VAL A 129 5.65 5.64 -8.85
N VAL A 130 5.72 4.57 -8.10
CA VAL A 130 5.91 3.20 -8.63
C VAL A 130 4.65 2.38 -8.40
N THR A 131 4.04 1.93 -9.49
CA THR A 131 2.93 0.98 -9.48
C THR A 131 3.41 -0.44 -9.77
N ALA A 132 2.65 -1.46 -9.38
CA ALA A 132 2.96 -2.84 -9.73
C ALA A 132 3.00 -3.06 -11.26
N GLU A 133 2.10 -2.39 -11.99
CA GLU A 133 2.07 -2.44 -13.46
C GLU A 133 3.38 -1.91 -14.06
N ARG A 134 3.83 -0.73 -13.61
CA ARG A 134 5.07 -0.12 -14.05
C ARG A 134 6.31 -0.94 -13.66
N ALA A 135 6.28 -1.55 -12.50
CA ALA A 135 7.38 -2.41 -12.01
C ALA A 135 7.40 -3.81 -12.66
N GLY A 136 6.28 -4.22 -13.27
CA GLY A 136 6.11 -5.56 -13.84
C GLY A 136 5.89 -6.67 -12.79
N ALA A 137 5.73 -6.33 -11.52
CA ALA A 137 5.51 -7.26 -10.42
C ALA A 137 4.78 -6.60 -9.25
N TYR A 138 4.10 -7.43 -8.45
CA TYR A 138 3.45 -7.02 -7.21
C TYR A 138 4.41 -7.12 -6.02
N LYS A 139 4.30 -6.19 -5.05
CA LYS A 139 4.87 -6.41 -3.71
C LYS A 139 4.27 -7.71 -3.12
N PRO A 140 5.04 -8.52 -2.44
CA PRO A 140 6.36 -8.28 -1.84
C PRO A 140 7.56 -8.64 -2.73
N ASP A 141 7.42 -8.77 -4.07
CA ASP A 141 8.55 -8.91 -4.97
C ASP A 141 9.49 -7.70 -4.87
N GLY A 142 10.78 -7.89 -5.18
CA GLY A 142 11.80 -6.86 -5.09
C GLY A 142 11.68 -5.76 -6.15
N ALA A 143 11.09 -6.06 -7.31
CA ALA A 143 11.08 -5.17 -8.46
C ALA A 143 10.47 -3.78 -8.16
N PRO A 144 9.30 -3.63 -7.48
CA PRO A 144 8.76 -2.33 -7.14
C PRO A 144 9.67 -1.50 -6.23
N TYR A 145 10.26 -2.11 -5.20
CA TYR A 145 11.16 -1.41 -4.27
C TYR A 145 12.46 -0.97 -4.94
N GLN A 146 13.05 -1.85 -5.75
CA GLN A 146 14.26 -1.56 -6.51
C GLN A 146 14.04 -0.48 -7.57
N LEU A 147 12.85 -0.45 -8.21
CA LEU A 147 12.49 0.61 -9.14
C LEU A 147 12.44 1.97 -8.44
N ALA A 148 11.79 2.05 -7.29
CA ALA A 148 11.74 3.27 -6.50
C ALA A 148 13.15 3.75 -6.08
N ALA A 149 14.01 2.86 -5.60
CA ALA A 149 15.39 3.18 -5.23
C ALA A 149 16.21 3.71 -6.42
N ARG A 150 16.08 3.08 -7.60
CA ARG A 150 16.75 3.53 -8.83
C ARG A 150 16.30 4.92 -9.27
N GLU A 151 14.99 5.19 -9.24
CA GLU A 151 14.44 6.49 -9.68
C GLU A 151 14.74 7.62 -8.71
N LEU A 152 14.79 7.32 -7.41
CA LEU A 152 15.30 8.27 -6.41
C LEU A 152 16.81 8.49 -6.49
N GLY A 153 17.56 7.58 -7.12
CA GLY A 153 19.03 7.59 -7.11
C GLY A 153 19.63 7.35 -5.71
N ILE A 154 18.91 6.60 -4.86
CA ILE A 154 19.29 6.37 -3.45
C ILE A 154 19.29 4.85 -3.20
N PRO A 155 20.34 4.30 -2.58
CA PRO A 155 20.41 2.88 -2.28
C PRO A 155 19.35 2.48 -1.23
N PRO A 156 18.79 1.25 -1.29
CA PRO A 156 17.70 0.81 -0.43
C PRO A 156 17.95 1.01 1.08
N GLU A 157 19.17 0.79 1.54
CA GLU A 157 19.58 0.93 2.94
C GLU A 157 19.51 2.36 3.48
N ASP A 158 19.43 3.36 2.60
CA ASP A 158 19.27 4.78 2.95
C ASP A 158 17.82 5.27 2.74
N ILE A 159 16.89 4.36 2.42
CA ILE A 159 15.47 4.66 2.24
C ILE A 159 14.68 4.14 3.44
N ALA A 160 13.94 5.05 4.10
CA ALA A 160 12.89 4.65 5.03
C ALA A 160 11.63 4.24 4.25
N TYR A 161 11.02 3.12 4.63
CA TYR A 161 9.81 2.62 3.98
C TYR A 161 8.67 2.45 4.98
N LEU A 162 7.55 3.11 4.72
CA LEU A 162 6.33 2.96 5.52
C LEU A 162 5.38 1.98 4.85
N ALA A 163 5.44 0.74 5.32
CA ALA A 163 4.58 -0.34 4.84
C ALA A 163 3.17 -0.23 5.42
N GLY A 164 2.15 -0.54 4.63
CA GLY A 164 0.76 -0.52 5.06
C GLY A 164 0.17 -1.90 5.40
N SER A 165 0.89 -2.97 5.10
CA SER A 165 0.46 -4.35 5.38
C SER A 165 1.61 -5.22 5.86
N ALA A 166 1.25 -6.33 6.52
CA ALA A 166 2.21 -7.31 7.03
C ALA A 166 3.11 -7.91 5.93
N PHE A 167 2.53 -8.23 4.77
CA PHE A 167 3.27 -8.77 3.62
C PHE A 167 4.26 -7.76 3.04
N ASP A 168 3.83 -6.52 2.93
CA ASP A 168 4.62 -5.40 2.43
C ASP A 168 5.79 -5.10 3.37
N ALA A 169 5.54 -5.07 4.70
CA ALA A 169 6.57 -4.82 5.69
C ALA A 169 7.69 -5.87 5.64
N ALA A 170 7.33 -7.15 5.67
CA ALA A 170 8.30 -8.23 5.59
C ALA A 170 8.99 -8.30 4.21
N GLY A 171 8.28 -7.92 3.14
CA GLY A 171 8.83 -7.84 1.79
C GLY A 171 9.90 -6.77 1.66
N ALA A 172 9.57 -5.54 2.00
CA ALA A 172 10.46 -4.40 1.89
C ALA A 172 11.74 -4.57 2.75
N GLU A 173 11.61 -5.12 3.97
CA GLU A 173 12.76 -5.40 4.85
C GLU A 173 13.73 -6.39 4.20
N ARG A 174 13.24 -7.45 3.53
CA ARG A 174 14.09 -8.43 2.81
C ARG A 174 14.86 -7.81 1.65
N HIS A 175 14.39 -6.69 1.11
CA HIS A 175 15.02 -5.97 0.00
C HIS A 175 15.87 -4.78 0.46
N GLY A 176 16.20 -4.74 1.76
CA GLY A 176 17.22 -3.83 2.32
C GLY A 176 16.71 -2.46 2.73
N LEU A 177 15.39 -2.18 2.63
CA LEU A 177 14.85 -0.90 3.09
C LEU A 177 14.74 -0.87 4.63
N ARG A 178 14.73 0.32 5.21
CA ARG A 178 14.48 0.55 6.65
C ARG A 178 12.99 0.67 6.89
N VAL A 179 12.36 -0.44 7.24
CA VAL A 179 10.91 -0.54 7.26
C VAL A 179 10.34 -0.18 8.61
N THR A 180 9.31 0.67 8.59
CA THR A 180 8.35 0.86 9.67
C THR A 180 6.97 0.41 9.18
N TRP A 181 6.29 -0.45 9.92
CA TRP A 181 4.94 -0.86 9.56
C TRP A 181 3.90 0.06 10.20
N VAL A 182 3.09 0.74 9.36
CA VAL A 182 1.93 1.54 9.79
C VAL A 182 0.74 0.60 9.89
N ASN A 183 0.52 0.07 11.08
CA ASN A 183 -0.46 -0.97 11.39
C ASN A 183 -1.80 -0.36 11.83
N ARG A 184 -2.58 0.14 10.88
CA ARG A 184 -3.86 0.82 11.10
C ARG A 184 -4.95 -0.09 11.70
N LEU A 185 -4.82 -1.40 11.56
CA LEU A 185 -5.84 -2.37 11.97
C LEU A 185 -5.47 -3.18 13.22
N ALA A 186 -4.34 -2.89 13.85
CA ALA A 186 -3.80 -3.67 14.96
C ALA A 186 -3.64 -5.17 14.62
N ASP A 187 -3.28 -5.48 13.37
CA ASP A 187 -2.99 -6.84 12.94
C ASP A 187 -1.76 -7.41 13.69
N PRO A 188 -1.65 -8.73 13.87
CA PRO A 188 -0.51 -9.32 14.54
C PRO A 188 0.79 -9.12 13.74
N ARG A 189 1.92 -9.00 14.47
CA ARG A 189 3.24 -8.89 13.84
C ARG A 189 3.50 -10.07 12.90
N PRO A 190 3.87 -9.83 11.63
CA PRO A 190 4.18 -10.92 10.71
C PRO A 190 5.50 -11.61 11.08
N ILE A 191 5.58 -12.90 10.80
CA ILE A 191 6.81 -13.68 10.97
C ILE A 191 7.89 -13.11 10.05
N GLY A 192 9.09 -12.91 10.59
CA GLY A 192 10.26 -12.42 9.84
C GLY A 192 10.30 -10.91 9.63
N PHE A 193 9.40 -10.13 10.25
CA PHE A 193 9.49 -8.68 10.32
C PHE A 193 10.04 -8.23 11.68
N HIS A 194 11.09 -7.40 11.67
CA HIS A 194 11.82 -6.98 12.88
C HIS A 194 11.71 -5.47 13.14
N GLY A 195 11.29 -4.69 12.15
CA GLY A 195 11.20 -3.24 12.23
C GLY A 195 10.15 -2.71 13.22
N PRO A 196 10.12 -1.38 13.44
CA PRO A 196 9.12 -0.71 14.26
C PRO A 196 7.69 -0.90 13.72
N ILE A 197 6.71 -0.87 14.64
CA ILE A 197 5.27 -0.85 14.32
C ILE A 197 4.67 0.40 14.95
N LEU A 198 3.93 1.16 14.14
CA LEU A 198 3.19 2.35 14.55
C LEU A 198 1.73 2.22 14.11
N ASP A 199 0.83 2.86 14.84
CA ASP A 199 -0.59 2.99 14.48
C ASP A 199 -0.88 4.30 13.72
N SER A 200 0.06 5.26 13.75
CA SER A 200 -0.09 6.61 13.23
C SER A 200 1.24 7.17 12.72
N LEU A 201 1.18 8.06 11.71
CA LEU A 201 2.34 8.80 11.21
C LEU A 201 2.73 9.98 12.11
N ARG A 202 1.90 10.38 13.08
CA ARG A 202 2.14 11.55 13.94
C ARG A 202 3.44 11.46 14.75
N THR A 203 3.84 10.25 15.10
CA THR A 203 5.02 9.98 15.94
C THR A 203 6.21 9.43 15.17
N TRP A 204 6.05 9.29 13.85
CA TRP A 204 7.04 8.60 13.02
C TRP A 204 8.30 9.43 12.76
N TRP A 205 8.15 10.72 12.49
CA TRP A 205 9.26 11.60 12.09
C TRP A 205 10.44 11.65 13.08
N PRO A 206 10.22 11.72 14.42
CA PRO A 206 11.33 11.76 15.38
C PRO A 206 12.20 10.50 15.42
N ALA A 207 11.78 9.40 14.80
CA ALA A 207 12.51 8.13 14.83
C ALA A 207 13.70 8.08 13.83
N PHE A 208 13.85 9.07 12.94
CA PHE A 208 14.85 9.10 11.87
C PHE A 208 15.74 10.36 11.87
N GLY A 209 15.55 11.26 12.86
CA GLY A 209 16.36 12.45 13.07
C GLY A 209 17.60 12.22 13.91
#